data_d7861ee1cef15d5b53a6dd4a23d997a0
#
_entry.id   d7861ee1cef15d5b53a6dd4a23d997a0
#
_cell.length_a   1.000
_cell.length_b   1.000
_cell.length_c   1.000
_cell.angle_alpha   90.00
_cell.angle_beta   90.00
_cell.angle_gamma   90.00
#
_symmetry.space_group_name_H-M   'P 1'
#
loop_
_entity.id
_entity.type
_entity.pdbx_description
1 polymer ?
#
loop_
_entity_poly.entity_id
_entity_poly.type
_entity_poly.pdbx_seq_one_letter_code
_entity_poly.pdbx_strand_id
1 'polypeptide(L)'
;MKYKRNIYIALTILTILFGCTSTTKKSDSDVDRIQLMILPEYMALNMSQSGYTEILDEAKKDGILNTDTIQVERVREISYNLINQTYIFREDAQDWNWEINVIDSELINAFCMPGGKIVVYSGLINKLDATDDELAAVIGHEIAHALREHGRERMSSA
;
A
#
# COMPACT_ATOMS: atom_id res chain seq x y z
N MET A 1 27.27 39.23 9.92
CA MET A 1 26.70 38.07 10.69
C MET A 1 25.18 37.90 10.57
N LYS A 2 24.37 38.95 10.57
CA LYS A 2 22.89 38.87 10.47
C LYS A 2 22.39 38.24 9.16
N TYR A 3 23.05 38.50 8.01
CA TYR A 3 22.66 38.00 6.70
C TYR A 3 22.79 36.49 6.58
N LYS A 4 23.87 35.90 7.08
CA LYS A 4 24.07 34.45 7.09
C LYS A 4 23.04 33.70 7.92
N ARG A 5 22.66 34.28 9.08
CA ARG A 5 21.63 33.71 9.97
C ARG A 5 20.26 33.67 9.30
N ASN A 6 19.90 34.72 8.55
CA ASN A 6 18.62 34.79 7.84
C ASN A 6 18.57 33.79 6.66
N ILE A 7 19.71 33.51 5.99
CA ILE A 7 19.81 32.50 4.94
C ILE A 7 19.60 31.08 5.52
N TYR A 8 20.21 30.76 6.66
CA TYR A 8 20.01 29.46 7.30
C TYR A 8 18.58 29.28 7.78
N ILE A 9 17.92 30.30 8.35
CA ILE A 9 16.52 30.26 8.75
C ILE A 9 15.61 30.07 7.52
N ALA A 10 15.87 30.77 6.43
CA ALA A 10 15.12 30.62 5.17
C ALA A 10 15.31 29.22 4.55
N LEU A 11 16.51 28.65 4.58
CA LEU A 11 16.78 27.29 4.11
C LEU A 11 16.07 26.24 4.98
N THR A 12 16.08 26.43 6.31
CA THR A 12 15.41 25.49 7.23
C THR A 12 13.89 25.54 7.08
N ILE A 13 13.30 26.70 6.85
CA ILE A 13 11.86 26.85 6.58
C ILE A 13 11.50 26.23 5.23
N LEU A 14 12.34 26.36 4.22
CA LEU A 14 12.11 25.76 2.89
C LEU A 14 12.13 24.22 2.94
N THR A 15 12.99 23.62 3.76
CA THR A 15 13.03 22.16 3.91
C THR A 15 11.80 21.59 4.65
N ILE A 16 11.20 22.35 5.57
CA ILE A 16 9.99 21.93 6.29
C ILE A 16 8.76 21.94 5.38
N LEU A 17 8.73 22.82 4.37
CA LEU A 17 7.59 22.90 3.44
C LEU A 17 7.51 21.74 2.44
N PHE A 18 8.60 20.99 2.22
CA PHE A 18 8.62 19.83 1.32
C PHE A 18 8.19 18.51 1.96
N GLY A 19 7.99 18.45 3.28
CA GLY A 19 7.63 17.25 4.01
C GLY A 19 6.13 16.96 4.15
N CYS A 20 5.27 17.93 3.79
CA CYS A 20 3.82 17.79 3.96
C CYS A 20 3.13 17.73 2.60
N THR A 21 2.50 16.61 2.28
CA THR A 21 1.83 16.40 0.99
C THR A 21 0.57 15.55 1.15
N SER A 22 -0.32 15.60 0.16
CA SER A 22 -1.41 14.65 -0.01
C SER A 22 -1.05 13.73 -1.18
N THR A 23 -1.21 12.43 -1.00
CA THR A 23 -0.85 11.41 -2.01
C THR A 23 -2.01 11.02 -2.91
N THR A 24 -3.22 11.47 -2.58
CA THR A 24 -4.43 11.21 -3.36
C THR A 24 -5.08 12.51 -3.82
N LYS A 25 -5.88 12.44 -4.88
CA LYS A 25 -6.68 13.55 -5.36
C LYS A 25 -7.69 13.99 -4.29
N LYS A 26 -8.02 15.28 -4.28
CA LYS A 26 -9.14 15.79 -3.48
C LYS A 26 -10.42 15.11 -3.93
N SER A 27 -11.12 14.48 -2.99
CA SER A 27 -12.44 13.94 -3.23
C SER A 27 -13.48 14.83 -2.59
N ASP A 28 -14.71 14.77 -3.09
CA ASP A 28 -15.87 15.49 -2.52
C ASP A 28 -16.21 15.03 -1.07
N SER A 29 -15.53 13.97 -0.59
CA SER A 29 -15.72 13.41 0.75
C SER A 29 -14.96 14.12 1.87
N ASP A 30 -14.32 15.28 1.60
CA ASP A 30 -13.60 16.14 2.58
C ASP A 30 -12.56 15.44 3.47
N VAL A 31 -12.05 14.26 3.03
CA VAL A 31 -11.00 13.51 3.74
C VAL A 31 -9.63 13.92 3.20
N ASP A 32 -9.37 15.23 3.21
CA ASP A 32 -8.09 15.79 2.78
C ASP A 32 -7.17 15.94 4.00
N ARG A 33 -6.31 14.93 4.20
CA ARG A 33 -5.33 14.94 5.30
C ARG A 33 -3.94 15.22 4.77
N ILE A 34 -3.29 16.24 5.31
CA ILE A 34 -1.88 16.49 5.07
C ILE A 34 -1.07 15.46 5.85
N GLN A 35 -0.17 14.77 5.16
CA GLN A 35 0.66 13.70 5.69
C GLN A 35 2.12 14.16 5.78
N LEU A 36 2.83 13.73 6.84
CA LEU A 36 4.25 13.97 6.99
C LEU A 36 5.02 12.87 6.22
N MET A 37 5.63 13.24 5.09
CA MET A 37 6.34 12.34 4.18
C MET A 37 7.84 12.68 4.13
N ILE A 38 8.58 12.40 5.21
CA ILE A 38 10.04 12.65 5.28
C ILE A 38 10.80 11.61 4.49
N LEU A 39 10.38 10.33 4.57
CA LEU A 39 11.01 9.25 3.83
C LEU A 39 10.76 9.43 2.33
N PRO A 40 11.79 9.43 1.46
CA PRO A 40 11.60 9.48 0.02
C PRO A 40 10.78 8.29 -0.51
N GLU A 41 9.90 8.53 -1.48
CA GLU A 41 9.01 7.49 -2.04
C GLU A 41 9.76 6.27 -2.56
N TYR A 42 10.85 6.49 -3.32
CA TYR A 42 11.66 5.38 -3.86
C TYR A 42 12.23 4.46 -2.77
N MET A 43 12.53 5.01 -1.58
CA MET A 43 13.00 4.19 -0.46
C MET A 43 11.88 3.33 0.12
N ALA A 44 10.69 3.90 0.27
CA ALA A 44 9.51 3.14 0.71
C ALA A 44 9.16 2.02 -0.29
N LEU A 45 9.22 2.30 -1.60
CA LEU A 45 9.00 1.31 -2.65
C LEU A 45 10.06 0.18 -2.62
N ASN A 46 11.34 0.52 -2.47
CA ASN A 46 12.41 -0.48 -2.39
C ASN A 46 12.28 -1.36 -1.13
N MET A 47 11.97 -0.77 0.02
CA MET A 47 11.72 -1.52 1.26
C MET A 47 10.50 -2.44 1.12
N SER A 48 9.43 -1.93 0.52
CA SER A 48 8.23 -2.70 0.20
C SER A 48 8.55 -3.90 -0.69
N GLN A 49 9.24 -3.68 -1.80
CA GLN A 49 9.61 -4.75 -2.73
C GLN A 49 10.48 -5.81 -2.05
N SER A 50 11.47 -5.40 -1.24
CA SER A 50 12.34 -6.33 -0.52
C SER A 50 11.55 -7.17 0.48
N GLY A 51 10.73 -6.54 1.33
CA GLY A 51 9.92 -7.25 2.32
C GLY A 51 8.87 -8.16 1.67
N TYR A 52 8.26 -7.72 0.58
CA TYR A 52 7.32 -8.56 -0.18
C TYR A 52 7.99 -9.79 -0.76
N THR A 53 9.18 -9.63 -1.38
CA THR A 53 9.95 -10.73 -1.95
C THR A 53 10.31 -11.75 -0.86
N GLU A 54 10.75 -11.27 0.32
CA GLU A 54 11.09 -12.14 1.45
C GLU A 54 9.87 -12.99 1.90
N ILE A 55 8.70 -12.36 2.02
CA ILE A 55 7.45 -13.05 2.38
C ILE A 55 7.08 -14.12 1.35
N LEU A 56 7.19 -13.80 0.05
CA LEU A 56 6.87 -14.76 -1.00
C LEU A 56 7.88 -15.91 -1.10
N ASP A 57 9.17 -15.62 -0.91
CA ASP A 57 10.22 -16.63 -0.93
C ASP A 57 10.06 -17.61 0.23
N GLU A 58 9.70 -17.13 1.43
CA GLU A 58 9.38 -17.97 2.58
C GLU A 58 8.13 -18.83 2.29
N ALA A 59 7.04 -18.23 1.83
CA ALA A 59 5.82 -18.95 1.48
C ALA A 59 6.05 -20.00 0.37
N LYS A 60 6.90 -19.69 -0.61
CA LYS A 60 7.28 -20.61 -1.67
C LYS A 60 8.12 -21.77 -1.15
N LYS A 61 9.09 -21.50 -0.29
CA LYS A 61 9.93 -22.52 0.34
C LYS A 61 9.10 -23.49 1.18
N ASP A 62 8.08 -22.99 1.86
CA ASP A 62 7.18 -23.79 2.69
C ASP A 62 6.06 -24.46 1.87
N GLY A 63 5.99 -24.20 0.56
CA GLY A 63 5.02 -24.81 -0.34
C GLY A 63 3.58 -24.31 -0.13
N ILE A 64 3.41 -23.12 0.46
CA ILE A 64 2.10 -22.55 0.81
C ILE A 64 1.73 -21.32 -0.05
N LEU A 65 2.53 -20.98 -1.06
CA LEU A 65 2.24 -19.87 -1.97
C LEU A 65 1.33 -20.34 -3.12
N ASN A 66 0.18 -19.70 -3.28
CA ASN A 66 -0.75 -19.90 -4.39
C ASN A 66 -1.16 -21.37 -4.61
N THR A 67 -1.38 -22.11 -3.55
CA THR A 67 -1.66 -23.56 -3.58
C THR A 67 -3.05 -23.90 -4.14
N ASP A 68 -4.06 -23.08 -3.85
CA ASP A 68 -5.42 -23.21 -4.36
C ASP A 68 -5.65 -22.26 -5.53
N THR A 69 -5.60 -22.78 -6.75
CA THR A 69 -5.74 -21.97 -7.97
C THR A 69 -7.12 -21.31 -8.08
N ILE A 70 -8.17 -21.91 -7.53
CA ILE A 70 -9.53 -21.34 -7.57
C ILE A 70 -9.59 -20.10 -6.67
N GLN A 71 -9.06 -20.21 -5.46
CA GLN A 71 -8.98 -19.06 -4.55
C GLN A 71 -8.07 -17.95 -5.12
N VAL A 72 -6.95 -18.31 -5.70
CA VAL A 72 -6.02 -17.34 -6.32
C VAL A 72 -6.71 -16.55 -7.44
N GLU A 73 -7.38 -17.22 -8.37
CA GLU A 73 -8.09 -16.56 -9.47
C GLU A 73 -9.25 -15.70 -8.95
N ARG A 74 -10.01 -16.17 -7.95
CA ARG A 74 -11.06 -15.41 -7.30
C ARG A 74 -10.53 -14.11 -6.70
N VAL A 75 -9.44 -14.18 -5.92
CA VAL A 75 -8.83 -13.00 -5.30
C VAL A 75 -8.27 -12.05 -6.34
N ARG A 76 -7.66 -12.57 -7.42
CA ARG A 76 -7.14 -11.76 -8.53
C ARG A 76 -8.25 -11.01 -9.24
N GLU A 77 -9.34 -11.67 -9.60
CA GLU A 77 -10.49 -11.04 -10.27
C GLU A 77 -11.05 -9.89 -9.43
N ILE A 78 -11.30 -10.12 -8.14
CA ILE A 78 -11.76 -9.08 -7.21
C ILE A 78 -10.75 -7.93 -7.15
N SER A 79 -9.46 -8.24 -7.00
CA SER A 79 -8.40 -7.22 -6.89
C SER A 79 -8.29 -6.39 -8.16
N TYR A 80 -8.30 -6.97 -9.35
CA TYR A 80 -8.21 -6.23 -10.61
C TYR A 80 -9.43 -5.34 -10.85
N ASN A 81 -10.63 -5.77 -10.46
CA ASN A 81 -11.83 -4.93 -10.52
C ASN A 81 -11.68 -3.67 -9.66
N LEU A 82 -11.06 -3.77 -8.49
CA LEU A 82 -10.76 -2.62 -7.62
C LEU A 82 -9.62 -1.77 -8.17
N ILE A 83 -8.53 -2.39 -8.64
CA ILE A 83 -7.36 -1.72 -9.22
C ILE A 83 -7.77 -0.83 -10.40
N ASN A 84 -8.68 -1.30 -11.24
CA ASN A 84 -9.20 -0.53 -12.38
C ASN A 84 -9.90 0.77 -11.97
N GLN A 85 -10.26 0.96 -10.70
CA GLN A 85 -10.88 2.17 -10.17
C GLN A 85 -9.89 3.10 -9.44
N THR A 86 -8.64 2.68 -9.24
CA THR A 86 -7.66 3.43 -8.45
C THR A 86 -7.31 4.80 -9.05
N TYR A 87 -7.41 4.95 -10.38
CA TYR A 87 -7.12 6.20 -11.09
C TYR A 87 -7.98 7.38 -10.62
N ILE A 88 -9.17 7.11 -10.08
CA ILE A 88 -10.07 8.12 -9.53
C ILE A 88 -9.40 8.83 -8.34
N PHE A 89 -8.64 8.07 -7.56
CA PHE A 89 -7.98 8.55 -6.35
C PHE A 89 -6.52 8.96 -6.60
N ARG A 90 -5.80 8.18 -7.44
CA ARG A 90 -4.38 8.36 -7.73
C ARG A 90 -4.06 7.91 -9.16
N GLU A 91 -3.67 8.85 -10.04
CA GLU A 91 -3.49 8.58 -11.48
C GLU A 91 -2.37 7.58 -11.76
N ASP A 92 -1.21 7.75 -11.12
CA ASP A 92 -0.04 6.90 -11.29
C ASP A 92 -0.23 5.48 -10.75
N ALA A 93 -1.27 5.23 -9.95
CA ALA A 93 -1.52 3.90 -9.39
C ALA A 93 -1.86 2.86 -10.46
N GLN A 94 -2.33 3.26 -11.64
CA GLN A 94 -2.54 2.32 -12.75
C GLN A 94 -1.24 1.78 -13.34
N ASP A 95 -0.17 2.54 -13.24
CA ASP A 95 1.16 2.17 -13.75
C ASP A 95 1.98 1.34 -12.74
N TRP A 96 1.43 1.10 -11.54
CA TRP A 96 2.10 0.29 -10.55
C TRP A 96 2.21 -1.17 -11.00
N ASN A 97 3.30 -1.82 -10.63
CA ASN A 97 3.47 -3.26 -10.87
C ASN A 97 2.65 -4.06 -9.85
N TRP A 98 1.34 -4.15 -10.08
CA TRP A 98 0.41 -4.88 -9.21
C TRP A 98 0.71 -6.37 -9.22
N GLU A 99 0.87 -6.93 -8.04
CA GLU A 99 1.06 -8.36 -7.81
C GLU A 99 0.09 -8.84 -6.74
N ILE A 100 -0.64 -9.93 -7.05
CA ILE A 100 -1.66 -10.49 -6.17
C ILE A 100 -1.33 -11.94 -5.89
N ASN A 101 -1.12 -12.28 -4.62
CA ASN A 101 -0.80 -13.63 -4.18
C ASN A 101 -1.66 -14.04 -2.98
N VAL A 102 -1.92 -15.35 -2.89
CA VAL A 102 -2.59 -15.99 -1.75
C VAL A 102 -1.58 -16.87 -1.03
N ILE A 103 -1.49 -16.71 0.29
CA ILE A 103 -0.65 -17.56 1.15
C ILE A 103 -1.59 -18.47 1.95
N ASP A 104 -1.38 -19.78 1.85
CA ASP A 104 -2.15 -20.77 2.59
C ASP A 104 -1.71 -20.76 4.06
N SER A 105 -2.58 -20.20 4.91
CA SER A 105 -2.32 -20.00 6.34
C SER A 105 -3.63 -19.77 7.07
N GLU A 106 -3.68 -20.20 8.34
CA GLU A 106 -4.79 -19.97 9.25
C GLU A 106 -4.97 -18.49 9.66
N LEU A 107 -4.05 -17.60 9.26
CA LEU A 107 -4.09 -16.19 9.60
C LEU A 107 -5.27 -15.50 8.90
N ILE A 108 -6.08 -14.78 9.67
CA ILE A 108 -7.18 -13.95 9.14
C ILE A 108 -6.60 -12.56 8.89
N ASN A 109 -6.02 -12.37 7.70
CA ASN A 109 -5.39 -11.11 7.33
C ASN A 109 -5.27 -10.94 5.81
N ALA A 110 -5.11 -9.69 5.38
CA ALA A 110 -4.65 -9.29 4.06
C ALA A 110 -3.84 -8.01 4.19
N PHE A 111 -3.02 -7.69 3.21
CA PHE A 111 -2.33 -6.40 3.14
C PHE A 111 -2.01 -5.99 1.71
N CYS A 112 -1.83 -4.68 1.51
CA CYS A 112 -1.29 -4.12 0.28
C CYS A 112 -0.11 -3.20 0.62
N MET A 113 1.08 -3.56 0.17
CA MET A 113 2.28 -2.74 0.35
C MET A 113 2.39 -1.68 -0.76
N PRO A 114 3.16 -0.59 -0.53
CA PRO A 114 3.46 0.41 -1.55
C PRO A 114 3.90 -0.20 -2.88
N GLY A 115 3.43 0.36 -3.99
CA GLY A 115 3.71 -0.16 -5.34
C GLY A 115 2.81 -1.33 -5.76
N GLY A 116 1.70 -1.60 -5.02
CA GLY A 116 0.66 -2.53 -5.45
C GLY A 116 0.96 -4.01 -5.15
N LYS A 117 1.59 -4.32 -4.04
CA LYS A 117 1.94 -5.69 -3.63
C LYS A 117 0.89 -6.24 -2.66
N ILE A 118 -0.03 -7.06 -3.15
CA ILE A 118 -1.18 -7.60 -2.40
C ILE A 118 -0.91 -9.04 -1.98
N VAL A 119 -1.14 -9.32 -0.70
CA VAL A 119 -1.21 -10.68 -0.16
C VAL A 119 -2.53 -10.85 0.58
N VAL A 120 -3.20 -11.96 0.32
CA VAL A 120 -4.37 -12.43 1.07
C VAL A 120 -4.03 -13.78 1.68
N TYR A 121 -4.29 -13.95 2.97
CA TYR A 121 -4.13 -15.26 3.61
C TYR A 121 -5.41 -16.08 3.48
N SER A 122 -5.27 -17.38 3.19
CA SER A 122 -6.42 -18.28 2.99
C SER A 122 -7.36 -18.35 4.22
N GLY A 123 -6.83 -18.11 5.43
CA GLY A 123 -7.63 -18.03 6.65
C GLY A 123 -8.68 -16.92 6.62
N LEU A 124 -8.41 -15.79 5.95
CA LEU A 124 -9.41 -14.74 5.73
C LEU A 124 -10.59 -15.23 4.90
N ILE A 125 -10.31 -16.06 3.90
CA ILE A 125 -11.32 -16.62 2.99
C ILE A 125 -12.10 -17.74 3.69
N ASN A 126 -11.36 -18.71 4.22
CA ASN A 126 -11.92 -19.99 4.67
C ASN A 126 -12.58 -19.91 6.05
N LYS A 127 -11.94 -19.21 7.02
CA LYS A 127 -12.49 -19.14 8.40
C LYS A 127 -13.68 -18.21 8.52
N LEU A 128 -13.74 -17.18 7.68
CA LEU A 128 -14.87 -16.25 7.68
C LEU A 128 -15.93 -16.64 6.65
N ASP A 129 -15.70 -17.67 5.84
CA ASP A 129 -16.55 -18.03 4.69
C ASP A 129 -16.89 -16.77 3.86
N ALA A 130 -15.84 -15.98 3.61
CA ALA A 130 -15.97 -14.62 3.09
C ALA A 130 -16.54 -14.61 1.66
N THR A 131 -17.59 -13.84 1.48
CA THR A 131 -18.19 -13.57 0.16
C THR A 131 -17.26 -12.68 -0.68
N ASP A 132 -17.54 -12.56 -2.00
CA ASP A 132 -16.76 -11.69 -2.89
C ASP A 132 -16.85 -10.22 -2.46
N ASP A 133 -18.02 -9.77 -2.01
CA ASP A 133 -18.23 -8.40 -1.54
C ASP A 133 -17.43 -8.11 -0.26
N GLU A 134 -17.36 -9.05 0.66
CA GLU A 134 -16.56 -8.92 1.89
C GLU A 134 -15.07 -8.91 1.58
N LEU A 135 -14.60 -9.79 0.69
CA LEU A 135 -13.22 -9.78 0.21
C LEU A 135 -12.90 -8.48 -0.52
N ALA A 136 -13.80 -8.00 -1.37
CA ALA A 136 -13.64 -6.72 -2.06
C ALA A 136 -13.54 -5.55 -1.08
N ALA A 137 -14.33 -5.55 -0.01
CA ALA A 137 -14.26 -4.51 1.03
C ALA A 137 -12.91 -4.53 1.76
N VAL A 138 -12.40 -5.71 2.14
CA VAL A 138 -11.08 -5.83 2.81
C VAL A 138 -9.96 -5.44 1.86
N ILE A 139 -9.92 -6.02 0.65
CA ILE A 139 -8.86 -5.74 -0.34
C ILE A 139 -8.88 -4.25 -0.74
N GLY A 140 -10.06 -3.66 -0.93
CA GLY A 140 -10.22 -2.24 -1.21
C GLY A 140 -9.69 -1.34 -0.10
N HIS A 141 -9.90 -1.74 1.17
CA HIS A 141 -9.34 -1.05 2.33
C HIS A 141 -7.79 -1.08 2.30
N GLU A 142 -7.20 -2.24 2.03
CA GLU A 142 -5.74 -2.38 1.94
C GLU A 142 -5.15 -1.61 0.74
N ILE A 143 -5.83 -1.63 -0.42
CA ILE A 143 -5.46 -0.80 -1.57
C ILE A 143 -5.50 0.69 -1.20
N ALA A 144 -6.52 1.15 -0.48
CA ALA A 144 -6.62 2.55 -0.04
C ALA A 144 -5.45 2.94 0.89
N HIS A 145 -4.98 2.04 1.76
CA HIS A 145 -3.79 2.25 2.57
C HIS A 145 -2.53 2.44 1.72
N ALA A 146 -2.37 1.65 0.64
CA ALA A 146 -1.25 1.78 -0.28
C ALA A 146 -1.31 3.08 -1.10
N LEU A 147 -2.49 3.44 -1.65
CA LEU A 147 -2.70 4.68 -2.40
C LEU A 147 -2.39 5.92 -1.56
N ARG A 148 -2.75 5.90 -0.28
CA ARG A 148 -2.49 6.96 0.69
C ARG A 148 -1.10 6.90 1.32
N GLU A 149 -0.29 5.93 0.94
CA GLU A 149 1.07 5.74 1.45
C GLU A 149 1.16 5.74 2.99
N HIS A 150 0.15 5.19 3.68
CA HIS A 150 0.12 5.14 5.15
C HIS A 150 1.35 4.44 5.75
N GLY A 151 1.92 3.45 5.04
CA GLY A 151 3.17 2.81 5.44
C GLY A 151 4.34 3.78 5.45
N ARG A 152 4.48 4.60 4.38
CA ARG A 152 5.52 5.64 4.27
C ARG A 152 5.36 6.73 5.33
N GLU A 153 4.12 7.17 5.58
CA GLU A 153 3.82 8.14 6.64
C GLU A 153 4.21 7.60 8.01
N ARG A 154 3.88 6.34 8.31
CA ARG A 154 4.24 5.70 9.58
C ARG A 154 5.76 5.62 9.76
N MET A 155 6.49 5.21 8.72
CA MET A 155 7.96 5.19 8.73
C MET A 155 8.58 6.58 8.85
N SER A 156 7.89 7.62 8.37
CA SER A 156 8.35 9.01 8.49
C SER A 156 8.12 9.61 9.87
N SER A 157 7.25 9.00 10.67
CA SER A 157 6.85 9.48 12.00
C SER A 157 7.51 8.70 13.15
N ALA A 158 8.21 7.61 12.85
CA ALA A 158 8.91 6.75 13.82
C ALA A 158 10.33 7.26 14.10
#